data_24425556a263f1460a67293445baf86c
#
_entry.id   24425556a263f1460a67293445baf86c
#
_cell.length_a   1.000
_cell.length_b   1.000
_cell.length_c   1.000
_cell.angle_alpha   90.00
_cell.angle_beta   90.00
_cell.angle_gamma   90.00
#
_symmetry.space_group_name_H-M   'P 1'
#
loop_
_entity.id
_entity.type
_entity.pdbx_description
1 polymer ?
#
loop_
_entity_poly.entity_id
_entity_poly.type
_entity_poly.pdbx_seq_one_letter_code
_entity_poly.pdbx_strand_id
1 'polypeptide(L)'
;MTTFDEREKAFENKFAHDQDLKFKAESRRNKALAEWAGAKLGYTGTALEDYIKAVRRADLTEKGDDDVFGKVKADLAAKGLKIADAEIRKVMGEALAKAVADIEGAKG
;
A
#
# COMPACT_ATOMS: atom_id res chain seq x y z
N MET A 1 22.54 -1.36 10.28
CA MET A 1 21.38 -1.61 9.44
C MET A 1 20.20 -2.11 10.28
N THR A 2 19.03 -1.65 9.97
CA THR A 2 17.86 -2.02 10.73
C THR A 2 17.21 -3.30 10.19
N THR A 3 16.46 -3.98 11.02
CA THR A 3 15.68 -5.16 10.62
C THR A 3 14.73 -4.81 9.47
N PHE A 4 14.28 -3.57 9.44
CA PHE A 4 13.37 -3.08 8.42
C PHE A 4 14.00 -3.12 7.02
N ASP A 5 15.25 -2.69 6.90
CA ASP A 5 15.95 -2.71 5.62
C ASP A 5 16.19 -4.12 5.12
N GLU A 6 16.50 -5.03 6.03
CA GLU A 6 16.69 -6.44 5.67
C GLU A 6 15.40 -7.05 5.15
N ARG A 7 14.28 -6.68 5.76
CA ARG A 7 12.97 -7.17 5.33
C ARG A 7 12.64 -6.67 3.93
N GLU A 8 12.91 -5.41 3.64
CA GLU A 8 12.68 -4.85 2.31
C GLU A 8 13.50 -5.56 1.25
N LYS A 9 14.78 -5.82 1.53
CA LYS A 9 15.65 -6.53 0.58
C LYS A 9 15.15 -7.93 0.32
N ALA A 10 14.68 -8.63 1.35
CA ALA A 10 14.15 -9.97 1.19
C ALA A 10 12.92 -9.97 0.29
N PHE A 11 12.05 -8.99 0.43
CA PHE A 11 10.87 -8.87 -0.41
C PHE A 11 11.24 -8.55 -1.86
N GLU A 12 12.21 -7.67 -2.06
CA GLU A 12 12.68 -7.32 -3.40
C GLU A 12 13.25 -8.53 -4.13
N ASN A 13 14.06 -9.31 -3.44
CA ASN A 13 14.63 -10.52 -4.03
C ASN A 13 13.55 -11.52 -4.41
N LYS A 14 12.55 -11.68 -3.57
CA LYS A 14 11.43 -12.56 -3.83
C LYS A 14 10.66 -12.10 -5.06
N PHE A 15 10.40 -10.81 -5.17
CA PHE A 15 9.65 -10.24 -6.28
C PHE A 15 10.43 -10.34 -7.60
N ALA A 16 11.75 -10.35 -7.56
CA ALA A 16 12.55 -10.48 -8.76
C ALA A 16 12.28 -11.80 -9.48
N HIS A 17 11.87 -12.84 -8.75
CA HIS A 17 11.62 -14.15 -9.30
C HIS A 17 10.14 -14.44 -9.57
N ASP A 18 9.23 -13.63 -9.01
CA ASP A 18 7.79 -13.89 -9.15
C ASP A 18 7.02 -12.57 -9.27
N GLN A 19 6.82 -12.14 -10.50
CA GLN A 19 6.09 -10.90 -10.76
C GLN A 19 4.61 -11.02 -10.39
N ASP A 20 4.06 -12.21 -10.48
CA ASP A 20 2.67 -12.45 -10.08
C ASP A 20 2.50 -12.21 -8.59
N LEU A 21 3.43 -12.71 -7.79
CA LEU A 21 3.43 -12.49 -6.35
C LEU A 21 3.53 -11.00 -6.02
N LYS A 22 4.44 -10.32 -6.72
CA LYS A 22 4.61 -8.88 -6.54
C LYS A 22 3.31 -8.13 -6.84
N PHE A 23 2.70 -8.44 -7.98
CA PHE A 23 1.47 -7.78 -8.41
C PHE A 23 0.35 -7.98 -7.39
N LYS A 24 0.17 -9.21 -6.95
CA LYS A 24 -0.88 -9.54 -5.97
C LYS A 24 -0.63 -8.86 -4.63
N ALA A 25 0.63 -8.85 -4.18
CA ALA A 25 0.98 -8.24 -2.92
C ALA A 25 0.77 -6.72 -2.97
N GLU A 26 1.16 -6.09 -4.06
CA GLU A 26 0.98 -4.65 -4.20
C GLU A 26 -0.50 -4.27 -4.29
N SER A 27 -1.30 -5.09 -4.95
CA SER A 27 -2.75 -4.84 -5.03
C SER A 27 -3.39 -4.91 -3.64
N ARG A 28 -3.02 -5.89 -2.85
CA ARG A 28 -3.53 -6.02 -1.48
C ARG A 28 -3.03 -4.90 -0.59
N ARG A 29 -1.77 -4.49 -0.76
CA ARG A 29 -1.22 -3.35 -0.05
C ARG A 29 -2.02 -2.10 -0.35
N ASN A 30 -2.32 -1.87 -1.62
CA ASN A 30 -3.05 -0.67 -2.04
C ASN A 30 -4.44 -0.64 -1.43
N LYS A 31 -5.10 -1.78 -1.37
CA LYS A 31 -6.41 -1.88 -0.73
C LYS A 31 -6.33 -1.54 0.76
N ALA A 32 -5.37 -2.14 1.46
CA ALA A 32 -5.21 -1.90 2.89
C ALA A 32 -4.86 -0.45 3.18
N LEU A 33 -3.99 0.15 2.37
CA LEU A 33 -3.63 1.56 2.51
C LEU A 33 -4.84 2.45 2.27
N ALA A 34 -5.64 2.14 1.24
CA ALA A 34 -6.83 2.91 0.93
C ALA A 34 -7.86 2.81 2.06
N GLU A 35 -8.01 1.64 2.66
CA GLU A 35 -8.92 1.48 3.79
C GLU A 35 -8.45 2.31 4.99
N TRP A 36 -7.16 2.29 5.28
CA TRP A 36 -6.59 3.08 6.35
C TRP A 36 -6.80 4.58 6.12
N ALA A 37 -6.45 5.07 4.93
CA ALA A 37 -6.62 6.48 4.58
C ALA A 37 -8.08 6.86 4.49
N GLY A 38 -8.90 6.00 3.90
CA GLY A 38 -10.33 6.25 3.77
C GLY A 38 -11.02 6.41 5.11
N ALA A 39 -10.62 5.62 6.10
CA ALA A 39 -11.16 5.76 7.44
C ALA A 39 -10.82 7.13 8.03
N LYS A 40 -9.61 7.62 7.80
CA LYS A 40 -9.20 8.96 8.25
C LYS A 40 -9.96 10.04 7.50
N LEU A 41 -10.28 9.80 6.24
CA LEU A 41 -11.04 10.75 5.40
C LEU A 41 -12.54 10.71 5.69
N GLY A 42 -12.99 9.74 6.46
CA GLY A 42 -14.39 9.61 6.82
C GLY A 42 -15.22 8.84 5.79
N TYR A 43 -14.57 8.12 4.88
CA TYR A 43 -15.28 7.34 3.86
C TYR A 43 -15.76 6.01 4.39
N THR A 44 -16.98 5.65 4.03
CA THR A 44 -17.58 4.37 4.38
C THR A 44 -18.40 3.87 3.19
N GLY A 45 -18.72 2.58 3.17
CA GLY A 45 -19.60 2.01 2.15
C GLY A 45 -19.06 2.24 0.74
N THR A 46 -19.93 2.73 -0.13
CA THR A 46 -19.60 2.98 -1.53
C THR A 46 -18.45 3.98 -1.70
N ALA A 47 -18.44 5.03 -0.86
CA ALA A 47 -17.37 6.02 -0.93
C ALA A 47 -16.01 5.39 -0.65
N LEU A 48 -15.95 4.46 0.29
CA LEU A 48 -14.72 3.76 0.58
C LEU A 48 -14.32 2.84 -0.57
N GLU A 49 -15.28 2.12 -1.15
CA GLU A 49 -15.01 1.27 -2.31
C GLU A 49 -14.46 2.09 -3.48
N ASP A 50 -15.05 3.25 -3.74
CA ASP A 50 -14.58 4.13 -4.80
C ASP A 50 -13.17 4.64 -4.52
N TYR A 51 -12.88 4.94 -3.27
CA TYR A 51 -11.54 5.38 -2.90
C TYR A 51 -10.50 4.27 -3.09
N ILE A 52 -10.85 3.04 -2.72
CA ILE A 52 -9.98 1.89 -2.94
C ILE A 52 -9.65 1.75 -4.43
N LYS A 53 -10.66 1.88 -5.29
CA LYS A 53 -10.46 1.82 -6.73
C LYS A 53 -9.55 2.94 -7.23
N ALA A 54 -9.73 4.14 -6.68
CA ALA A 54 -8.91 5.28 -7.07
C ALA A 54 -7.44 5.09 -6.69
N VAL A 55 -7.18 4.55 -5.51
CA VAL A 55 -5.81 4.26 -5.08
C VAL A 55 -5.17 3.18 -5.95
N ARG A 56 -5.92 2.13 -6.27
CA ARG A 56 -5.44 1.07 -7.15
C ARG A 56 -5.12 1.61 -8.55
N ARG A 57 -5.95 2.52 -9.03
CA ARG A 57 -5.74 3.13 -10.35
C ARG A 57 -4.48 3.98 -10.38
N ALA A 58 -4.17 4.65 -9.28
CA ALA A 58 -2.94 5.43 -9.18
C ALA A 58 -1.71 4.55 -9.34
N ASP A 59 -1.76 3.33 -8.83
CA ASP A 59 -0.64 2.39 -8.92
C ASP A 59 -0.40 1.88 -10.35
N LEU A 60 -1.38 2.02 -11.23
CA LEU A 60 -1.24 1.58 -12.62
C LEU A 60 -0.49 2.59 -13.49
N THR A 61 -0.23 3.79 -12.99
CA THR A 61 0.41 4.79 -13.81
C THR A 61 1.88 4.54 -13.86
N GLU A 62 2.81 4.84 -13.30
CA GLU A 62 4.18 4.59 -13.69
C GLU A 62 5.06 3.87 -12.69
N LYS A 63 5.25 4.40 -11.55
CA LYS A 63 6.32 3.95 -10.69
C LYS A 63 5.87 3.47 -9.35
N GLY A 64 4.82 2.69 -9.36
CA GLY A 64 4.43 1.93 -8.22
C GLY A 64 4.23 2.74 -6.95
N ASP A 65 5.11 2.54 -6.01
CA ASP A 65 4.93 3.04 -4.66
C ASP A 65 4.81 4.56 -4.53
N ASP A 66 5.55 5.30 -5.34
CA ASP A 66 5.57 6.75 -5.23
C ASP A 66 4.25 7.37 -5.65
N ASP A 67 3.61 6.81 -6.68
CA ASP A 67 2.32 7.30 -7.14
C ASP A 67 1.24 7.08 -6.09
N VAL A 68 1.22 5.91 -5.49
CA VAL A 68 0.26 5.56 -4.44
C VAL A 68 0.49 6.44 -3.22
N PHE A 69 1.74 6.59 -2.82
CA PHE A 69 2.11 7.43 -1.70
C PHE A 69 1.65 8.88 -1.93
N GLY A 70 1.97 9.42 -3.10
CA GLY A 70 1.62 10.80 -3.45
C GLY A 70 0.12 11.04 -3.44
N LYS A 71 -0.65 10.09 -3.98
CA LYS A 71 -2.11 10.21 -3.98
C LYS A 71 -2.67 10.26 -2.56
N VAL A 72 -2.27 9.32 -1.73
CA VAL A 72 -2.78 9.25 -0.35
C VAL A 72 -2.36 10.49 0.43
N LYS A 73 -1.11 10.91 0.27
CA LYS A 73 -0.63 12.12 0.94
C LYS A 73 -1.45 13.35 0.54
N ALA A 74 -1.68 13.51 -0.76
CA ALA A 74 -2.43 14.65 -1.26
C ALA A 74 -3.88 14.63 -0.78
N ASP A 75 -4.51 13.46 -0.75
CA ASP A 75 -5.89 13.33 -0.32
C ASP A 75 -6.04 13.65 1.17
N LEU A 76 -5.11 13.18 1.99
CA LEU A 76 -5.12 13.46 3.42
C LEU A 76 -4.89 14.97 3.68
N ALA A 77 -3.96 15.56 2.95
CA ALA A 77 -3.67 16.99 3.09
C ALA A 77 -4.87 17.84 2.65
N ALA A 78 -5.56 17.44 1.58
CA ALA A 78 -6.73 18.14 1.09
C ALA A 78 -7.86 18.15 2.13
N LYS A 79 -7.90 17.16 2.98
CA LYS A 79 -8.89 17.08 4.06
C LYS A 79 -8.43 17.84 5.31
N GLY A 80 -7.23 18.42 5.28
CA GLY A 80 -6.69 19.13 6.42
C GLY A 80 -6.05 18.25 7.47
N LEU A 81 -5.80 16.99 7.13
CA LEU A 81 -5.18 16.06 8.06
C LEU A 81 -3.66 16.15 7.95
N LYS A 82 -3.00 16.26 9.09
CA LYS A 82 -1.54 16.37 9.12
C LYS A 82 -0.95 15.01 9.47
N ILE A 83 -0.76 14.19 8.44
CA ILE A 83 -0.17 12.87 8.60
C ILE A 83 1.26 12.94 8.08
N ALA A 84 2.20 12.50 8.89
CA ALA A 84 3.61 12.51 8.49
C ALA A 84 3.87 11.54 7.35
N ASP A 85 4.77 11.91 6.44
CA ASP A 85 5.17 11.03 5.34
C ASP A 85 5.65 9.69 5.86
N ALA A 86 6.41 9.70 6.95
CA ALA A 86 6.93 8.48 7.56
C ALA A 86 5.82 7.54 8.02
N GLU A 87 4.70 8.08 8.49
CA GLU A 87 3.57 7.27 8.92
C GLU A 87 2.91 6.59 7.73
N ILE A 88 2.73 7.33 6.63
CA ILE A 88 2.15 6.75 5.41
C ILE A 88 3.05 5.65 4.88
N ARG A 89 4.36 5.89 4.82
CA ARG A 89 5.32 4.88 4.36
C ARG A 89 5.33 3.66 5.26
N LYS A 90 5.18 3.87 6.56
CA LYS A 90 5.13 2.76 7.53
C LYS A 90 3.92 1.87 7.26
N VAL A 91 2.76 2.48 7.07
CA VAL A 91 1.53 1.73 6.75
C VAL A 91 1.69 0.95 5.46
N MET A 92 2.28 1.57 4.43
CA MET A 92 2.54 0.90 3.16
C MET A 92 3.44 -0.31 3.34
N GLY A 93 4.52 -0.16 4.10
CA GLY A 93 5.45 -1.26 4.34
C GLY A 93 4.83 -2.40 5.13
N GLU A 94 4.08 -2.07 6.15
CA GLU A 94 3.41 -3.09 6.97
C GLU A 94 2.33 -3.81 6.17
N ALA A 95 1.58 -3.08 5.36
CA ALA A 95 0.53 -3.67 4.53
C ALA A 95 1.13 -4.60 3.48
N LEU A 96 2.27 -4.21 2.89
CA LEU A 96 2.94 -5.05 1.91
C LEU A 96 3.47 -6.33 2.55
N ALA A 97 4.09 -6.21 3.72
CA ALA A 97 4.61 -7.37 4.44
C ALA A 97 3.50 -8.35 4.78
N LYS A 98 2.37 -7.83 5.25
CA LYS A 98 1.22 -8.66 5.56
C LYS A 98 0.65 -9.32 4.32
N ALA A 99 0.58 -8.58 3.21
CA ALA A 99 0.07 -9.12 1.96
C ALA A 99 0.92 -10.29 1.46
N VAL A 100 2.24 -10.15 1.53
CA VAL A 100 3.14 -11.22 1.13
C VAL A 100 2.95 -12.44 2.02
N ALA A 101 2.87 -12.23 3.33
CA ALA A 101 2.67 -13.34 4.27
C ALA A 101 1.34 -14.06 4.02
N ASP A 102 0.27 -13.30 3.75
CA ASP A 102 -1.05 -13.87 3.49
C ASP A 102 -1.05 -14.70 2.21
N ILE A 103 -0.40 -14.20 1.16
CA ILE A 103 -0.33 -14.91 -0.12
C ILE A 103 0.47 -16.19 0.02
N GLU A 104 1.60 -16.12 0.71
CA GLU A 104 2.44 -17.30 0.93
C GLU A 104 1.76 -18.32 1.84
N GLY A 105 1.04 -17.86 2.85
CA GLY A 105 0.26 -18.73 3.70
C GLY A 105 -0.82 -19.47 2.95
N ALA A 106 -1.44 -18.80 1.98
CA ALA A 106 -2.48 -19.43 1.17
C ALA A 106 -1.93 -20.50 0.23
N LYS A 107 -0.67 -20.37 -0.17
CA LYS A 107 -0.01 -21.39 -1.00
C LYS A 107 0.44 -22.61 -0.22
N GLY A 108 0.69 -22.41 1.03
CA GLY A 108 1.22 -23.41 1.91
C GLY A 108 0.22 -24.39 2.40
#